data_f7336ae52729a603742ec3123b4e7ed0
#
_entry.id   f7336ae52729a603742ec3123b4e7ed0
#
_cell.length_a   1.000
_cell.length_b   1.000
_cell.length_c   1.000
_cell.angle_alpha   90.00
_cell.angle_beta   90.00
_cell.angle_gamma   90.00
#
_symmetry.space_group_name_H-M   'P 1'
#
loop_
_entity.id
_entity.type
_entity.pdbx_description
1 polymer ?
#
loop_
_entity_poly.entity_id
_entity_poly.type
_entity_poly.pdbx_seq_one_letter_code
_entity_poly.pdbx_strand_id
1 'polypeptide(L)'
;MASEKQNEANRQNAQKSTGPTSAEGKASASRNALKHGLTSRRWVLADEDLGAYLDFLLDVQAELGAEGRLETTLAHRAAQALWRLGRVPAIEAELFERLRRDSLGADEGLGAAWVRDGHLDGGSLERLARYQGAIERGLARTLAELRCVQAARRRDARENPLPAPGTREWYEHGAYRWPGAPVLPAGGAQAAPGGVVAGPQAPAPLAG
;
A
#
# COMPACT_ATOMS: atom_id res chain seq x y z
N MET A 1 -25.00 18.24 -9.44
CA MET A 1 -24.35 19.41 -8.80
C MET A 1 -25.15 19.76 -7.57
N ALA A 2 -24.53 19.99 -6.41
CA ALA A 2 -25.23 20.40 -5.20
C ALA A 2 -25.78 21.82 -5.41
N SER A 3 -27.02 22.08 -4.94
CA SER A 3 -27.63 23.40 -5.06
C SER A 3 -26.95 24.43 -4.14
N GLU A 4 -27.02 25.73 -4.45
CA GLU A 4 -26.44 26.79 -3.58
C GLU A 4 -26.98 26.74 -2.15
N LYS A 5 -28.26 26.41 -1.97
CA LYS A 5 -28.88 26.17 -0.66
C LYS A 5 -28.23 25.02 0.09
N GLN A 6 -27.87 23.96 -0.59
CA GLN A 6 -27.18 22.80 -0.02
C GLN A 6 -25.75 23.13 0.40
N ASN A 7 -25.06 23.93 -0.41
CA ASN A 7 -23.71 24.40 -0.08
C ASN A 7 -23.71 25.35 1.12
N GLU A 8 -24.70 26.24 1.20
CA GLU A 8 -24.86 27.17 2.34
C GLU A 8 -25.20 26.39 3.62
N ALA A 9 -26.15 25.46 3.58
CA ALA A 9 -26.48 24.59 4.72
C ALA A 9 -25.26 23.78 5.18
N ASN A 10 -24.48 23.23 4.25
CA ASN A 10 -23.26 22.49 4.58
C ASN A 10 -22.20 23.38 5.23
N ARG A 11 -22.05 24.62 4.76
CA ARG A 11 -21.13 25.61 5.36
C ARG A 11 -21.54 25.98 6.79
N GLN A 12 -22.83 26.19 7.03
CA GLN A 12 -23.37 26.46 8.37
C GLN A 12 -23.24 25.26 9.30
N ASN A 13 -23.49 24.06 8.82
CA ASN A 13 -23.30 22.81 9.58
C ASN A 13 -21.82 22.56 9.89
N ALA A 14 -20.92 22.87 8.96
CA ALA A 14 -19.47 22.75 9.19
C ALA A 14 -18.98 23.71 10.30
N GLN A 15 -19.57 24.91 10.42
CA GLN A 15 -19.26 25.85 11.51
C GLN A 15 -19.77 25.36 12.88
N LYS A 16 -20.86 24.57 12.89
CA LYS A 16 -21.45 23.99 14.10
C LYS A 16 -20.83 22.64 14.49
N SER A 17 -20.17 21.96 13.56
CA SER A 17 -19.52 20.68 13.82
C SER A 17 -18.18 20.91 14.51
N THR A 18 -18.22 20.93 15.83
CA THR A 18 -17.01 20.92 16.65
C THR A 18 -16.52 19.46 16.76
N GLY A 19 -15.51 19.10 15.98
CA GLY A 19 -14.74 17.89 16.27
C GLY A 19 -14.17 17.94 17.69
N PRO A 20 -13.66 16.81 18.24
CA PRO A 20 -13.16 16.77 19.59
C PRO A 20 -12.02 17.79 19.77
N THR A 21 -12.20 18.71 20.70
CA THR A 21 -11.26 19.80 20.99
C THR A 21 -10.24 19.37 22.05
N SER A 22 -10.61 18.47 22.98
CA SER A 22 -9.72 17.96 24.02
C SER A 22 -8.76 16.89 23.49
N ALA A 23 -7.59 16.75 24.11
CA ALA A 23 -6.61 15.69 23.79
C ALA A 23 -7.22 14.29 23.95
N GLU A 24 -8.02 14.07 24.99
CA GLU A 24 -8.72 12.80 25.23
C GLU A 24 -9.80 12.53 24.17
N GLY A 25 -10.55 13.53 23.78
CA GLY A 25 -11.56 13.44 22.72
C GLY A 25 -10.92 13.13 21.35
N LYS A 26 -9.78 13.75 21.03
CA LYS A 26 -8.99 13.45 19.83
C LYS A 26 -8.44 12.03 19.88
N ALA A 27 -7.95 11.57 21.02
CA ALA A 27 -7.47 10.20 21.20
C ALA A 27 -8.62 9.18 21.12
N SER A 28 -9.80 9.49 21.63
CA SER A 28 -11.01 8.66 21.51
C SER A 28 -11.51 8.60 20.06
N ALA A 29 -11.59 9.74 19.36
CA ALA A 29 -11.97 9.77 17.95
C ALA A 29 -10.96 9.05 17.06
N SER A 30 -9.67 9.15 17.36
CA SER A 30 -8.61 8.38 16.69
C SER A 30 -8.75 6.87 16.90
N ARG A 31 -9.15 6.44 18.10
CA ARG A 31 -9.44 5.03 18.41
C ARG A 31 -10.69 4.50 17.72
N ASN A 32 -11.69 5.34 17.45
CA ASN A 32 -12.86 4.93 16.67
C ASN A 32 -12.52 4.53 15.23
N ALA A 33 -11.48 5.12 14.64
CA ALA A 33 -10.95 4.70 13.33
C ALA A 33 -10.25 3.33 13.38
N LEU A 34 -9.87 2.86 14.58
CA LEU A 34 -9.17 1.57 14.78
C LEU A 34 -10.13 0.39 14.97
N LYS A 35 -11.43 0.61 15.15
CA LYS A 35 -12.40 -0.46 15.46
C LYS A 35 -12.44 -1.58 14.41
N HIS A 36 -12.23 -1.25 13.14
CA HIS A 36 -12.24 -2.23 12.03
C HIS A 36 -10.96 -2.19 11.19
N GLY A 37 -10.01 -1.31 11.51
CA GLY A 37 -8.71 -1.21 10.84
C GLY A 37 -8.70 -0.82 9.37
N LEU A 38 -9.86 -0.73 8.68
CA LEU A 38 -9.94 -0.44 7.24
C LEU A 38 -9.45 0.96 6.87
N THR A 39 -9.64 1.93 7.77
CA THR A 39 -9.20 3.33 7.60
C THR A 39 -8.02 3.69 8.51
N SER A 40 -7.50 2.73 9.27
CA SER A 40 -6.36 2.93 10.16
C SER A 40 -5.11 3.34 9.39
N ARG A 41 -4.29 4.20 10.00
CA ARG A 41 -2.93 4.45 9.52
C ARG A 41 -1.98 3.27 9.83
N ARG A 42 -2.34 2.40 10.77
CA ARG A 42 -1.59 1.18 11.03
C ARG A 42 -1.92 0.14 9.97
N TRP A 43 -0.90 -0.45 9.37
CA TRP A 43 -1.03 -1.47 8.34
C TRP A 43 -1.44 -2.81 8.93
N VAL A 44 -0.89 -3.14 10.10
CA VAL A 44 -1.12 -4.37 10.86
C VAL A 44 -1.80 -4.00 12.17
N LEU A 45 -2.86 -4.69 12.54
CA LEU A 45 -3.55 -4.55 13.82
C LEU A 45 -2.78 -5.31 14.91
N ALA A 46 -3.13 -5.06 16.18
CA ALA A 46 -2.41 -5.66 17.31
C ALA A 46 -2.61 -7.18 17.41
N ASP A 47 -3.68 -7.70 16.85
CA ASP A 47 -4.09 -9.10 16.80
C ASP A 47 -3.69 -9.81 15.51
N GLU A 48 -3.07 -9.11 14.57
CA GLU A 48 -2.56 -9.65 13.32
C GLU A 48 -1.07 -10.00 13.41
N ASP A 49 -0.66 -11.01 12.66
CA ASP A 49 0.74 -11.42 12.55
C ASP A 49 1.51 -10.47 11.62
N LEU A 50 2.48 -9.76 12.19
CA LEU A 50 3.38 -8.89 11.45
C LEU A 50 4.26 -9.68 10.47
N GLY A 51 4.69 -10.89 10.84
CA GLY A 51 5.52 -11.75 9.98
C GLY A 51 4.75 -12.12 8.71
N ALA A 52 3.53 -12.63 8.88
CA ALA A 52 2.64 -12.97 7.77
C ALA A 52 2.36 -11.76 6.85
N TYR A 53 2.21 -10.56 7.44
CA TYR A 53 2.05 -9.34 6.63
C TYR A 53 3.30 -9.01 5.82
N LEU A 54 4.49 -9.15 6.40
CA LEU A 54 5.75 -8.85 5.71
C LEU A 54 6.01 -9.85 4.56
N ASP A 55 5.74 -11.13 4.78
CA ASP A 55 5.84 -12.16 3.76
C ASP A 55 4.86 -11.87 2.60
N PHE A 56 3.60 -11.59 2.92
CA PHE A 56 2.58 -11.18 1.93
C PHE A 56 3.00 -9.96 1.12
N LEU A 57 3.60 -8.96 1.77
CA LEU A 57 4.08 -7.74 1.12
C LEU A 57 5.20 -8.03 0.11
N LEU A 58 6.14 -8.92 0.47
CA LEU A 58 7.23 -9.34 -0.39
C LEU A 58 6.71 -10.16 -1.58
N ASP A 59 5.75 -11.05 -1.35
CA ASP A 59 5.13 -11.85 -2.40
C ASP A 59 4.41 -10.95 -3.42
N VAL A 60 3.58 -10.03 -2.96
CA VAL A 60 2.90 -9.07 -3.85
C VAL A 60 3.90 -8.20 -4.63
N GLN A 61 4.98 -7.76 -3.99
CA GLN A 61 6.03 -7.01 -4.67
C GLN A 61 6.68 -7.83 -5.78
N ALA A 62 6.99 -9.10 -5.51
CA ALA A 62 7.59 -10.01 -6.47
C ALA A 62 6.63 -10.31 -7.64
N GLU A 63 5.36 -10.63 -7.36
CA GLU A 63 4.34 -10.88 -8.38
C GLU A 63 4.09 -9.69 -9.30
N LEU A 64 4.09 -8.47 -8.74
CA LEU A 64 3.94 -7.25 -9.51
C LEU A 64 5.20 -6.88 -10.31
N GLY A 65 6.32 -7.58 -10.12
CA GLY A 65 7.58 -7.33 -10.83
C GLY A 65 8.07 -5.89 -10.65
N ALA A 66 7.96 -5.37 -9.41
CA ALA A 66 8.30 -4.00 -9.09
C ALA A 66 9.81 -3.80 -9.03
N GLU A 67 10.32 -2.92 -9.87
CA GLU A 67 11.74 -2.56 -9.93
C GLU A 67 11.94 -1.09 -9.56
N GLY A 68 12.99 -0.83 -8.80
CA GLY A 68 13.29 0.51 -8.34
C GLY A 68 12.32 1.04 -7.28
N ARG A 69 12.66 2.19 -6.72
CA ARG A 69 11.98 2.72 -5.52
C ARG A 69 10.52 3.10 -5.75
N LEU A 70 10.21 3.67 -6.91
CA LEU A 70 8.85 4.13 -7.20
C LEU A 70 7.88 2.95 -7.38
N GLU A 71 8.25 1.96 -8.20
CA GLU A 71 7.43 0.77 -8.42
C GLU A 71 7.26 -0.03 -7.13
N THR A 72 8.33 -0.22 -6.33
CA THR A 72 8.26 -0.85 -5.01
C THR A 72 7.30 -0.10 -4.08
N THR A 73 7.33 1.23 -4.06
CA THR A 73 6.40 2.02 -3.24
C THR A 73 4.95 1.81 -3.67
N LEU A 74 4.68 1.75 -4.97
CA LEU A 74 3.34 1.48 -5.50
C LEU A 74 2.89 0.03 -5.21
N ALA A 75 3.78 -0.95 -5.35
CA ALA A 75 3.52 -2.34 -4.99
C ALA A 75 3.19 -2.49 -3.49
N HIS A 76 3.92 -1.83 -2.61
CA HIS A 76 3.61 -1.80 -1.18
C HIS A 76 2.25 -1.18 -0.89
N ARG A 77 1.87 -0.09 -1.58
CA ARG A 77 0.53 0.51 -1.44
C ARG A 77 -0.57 -0.46 -1.90
N ALA A 78 -0.32 -1.21 -2.96
CA ALA A 78 -1.24 -2.26 -3.43
C ALA A 78 -1.37 -3.39 -2.39
N ALA A 79 -0.26 -3.91 -1.87
CA ALA A 79 -0.24 -4.92 -0.81
C ALA A 79 -1.00 -4.47 0.44
N GLN A 80 -0.80 -3.23 0.88
CA GLN A 80 -1.51 -2.64 2.01
C GLN A 80 -3.03 -2.57 1.79
N ALA A 81 -3.45 -2.25 0.57
CA ALA A 81 -4.88 -2.22 0.22
C ALA A 81 -5.47 -3.65 0.22
N LEU A 82 -4.77 -4.61 -0.38
CA LEU A 82 -5.16 -6.02 -0.41
C LEU A 82 -5.26 -6.61 1.01
N TRP A 83 -4.26 -6.36 1.86
CA TRP A 83 -4.27 -6.81 3.25
C TRP A 83 -5.50 -6.30 4.03
N ARG A 84 -5.84 -5.01 3.83
CA ARG A 84 -7.06 -4.44 4.45
C ARG A 84 -8.33 -5.05 3.91
N LEU A 85 -8.39 -5.31 2.59
CA LEU A 85 -9.55 -5.98 1.99
C LEU A 85 -9.73 -7.40 2.52
N GLY A 86 -8.66 -8.09 2.88
CA GLY A 86 -8.71 -9.41 3.51
C GLY A 86 -9.46 -9.44 4.84
N ARG A 87 -9.62 -8.30 5.53
CA ARG A 87 -10.41 -8.19 6.77
C ARG A 87 -11.92 -8.14 6.53
N VAL A 88 -12.34 -7.71 5.34
CA VAL A 88 -13.76 -7.43 5.05
C VAL A 88 -14.65 -8.64 5.30
N PRO A 89 -14.32 -9.85 4.83
CA PRO A 89 -15.17 -11.03 5.06
C PRO A 89 -15.37 -11.36 6.55
N ALA A 90 -14.30 -11.23 7.35
CA ALA A 90 -14.39 -11.48 8.80
C ALA A 90 -15.28 -10.45 9.49
N ILE A 91 -15.10 -9.15 9.16
CA ILE A 91 -15.93 -8.07 9.71
C ILE A 91 -17.40 -8.26 9.31
N GLU A 92 -17.65 -8.63 8.06
CA GLU A 92 -19.00 -8.89 7.56
C GLU A 92 -19.66 -10.04 8.31
N ALA A 93 -18.96 -11.16 8.52
CA ALA A 93 -19.45 -12.30 9.27
C ALA A 93 -19.80 -11.92 10.71
N GLU A 94 -18.92 -11.20 11.41
CA GLU A 94 -19.16 -10.73 12.77
C GLU A 94 -20.36 -9.76 12.86
N LEU A 95 -20.52 -8.86 11.89
CA LEU A 95 -21.66 -7.97 11.83
C LEU A 95 -22.99 -8.73 11.67
N PHE A 96 -23.05 -9.72 10.78
CA PHE A 96 -24.22 -10.55 10.61
C PHE A 96 -24.54 -11.38 11.87
N GLU A 97 -23.53 -11.97 12.51
CA GLU A 97 -23.72 -12.69 13.76
C GLU A 97 -24.25 -11.78 14.87
N ARG A 98 -23.73 -10.56 14.97
CA ARG A 98 -24.21 -9.58 15.93
C ARG A 98 -25.66 -9.17 15.65
N LEU A 99 -25.97 -8.83 14.40
CA LEU A 99 -27.33 -8.46 14.00
C LEU A 99 -28.34 -9.58 14.26
N ARG A 100 -27.93 -10.84 14.07
CA ARG A 100 -28.77 -12.01 14.41
C ARG A 100 -28.96 -12.18 15.92
N ARG A 101 -27.90 -11.99 16.68
CA ARG A 101 -27.91 -12.14 18.15
C ARG A 101 -28.73 -11.06 18.85
N ASP A 102 -28.71 -9.84 18.32
CA ASP A 102 -29.49 -8.71 18.83
C ASP A 102 -30.99 -8.84 18.47
N SER A 103 -31.37 -9.87 17.72
CA SER A 103 -32.77 -10.24 17.44
C SER A 103 -33.35 -10.97 18.63
N LEU A 104 -34.30 -10.35 19.29
CA LEU A 104 -35.03 -10.92 20.45
C LEU A 104 -36.07 -12.03 20.08
N GLY A 105 -35.83 -12.80 19.07
CA GLY A 105 -36.73 -13.88 18.66
C GLY A 105 -36.06 -14.79 17.66
N ALA A 106 -35.99 -16.04 18.04
CA ALA A 106 -35.43 -17.17 17.32
C ALA A 106 -35.45 -17.05 15.80
N ASP A 107 -34.37 -17.45 15.20
CA ASP A 107 -34.26 -17.90 13.80
C ASP A 107 -34.55 -16.89 12.67
N GLU A 108 -34.24 -15.63 12.89
CA GLU A 108 -34.27 -14.67 11.79
C GLU A 108 -33.05 -14.94 10.84
N GLY A 109 -33.37 -15.21 9.57
CA GLY A 109 -32.36 -15.43 8.53
C GLY A 109 -31.55 -14.15 8.22
N LEU A 110 -30.48 -14.30 7.43
CA LEU A 110 -29.63 -13.21 7.01
C LEU A 110 -30.39 -12.04 6.37
N GLY A 111 -31.50 -12.31 5.68
CA GLY A 111 -32.36 -11.28 5.07
C GLY A 111 -32.96 -10.32 6.08
N ALA A 112 -33.46 -10.85 7.21
CA ALA A 112 -34.01 -10.02 8.28
C ALA A 112 -32.95 -9.18 8.96
N ALA A 113 -31.75 -9.73 9.18
CA ALA A 113 -30.60 -9.00 9.69
C ALA A 113 -30.20 -7.84 8.76
N TRP A 114 -30.23 -8.10 7.45
CA TRP A 114 -29.99 -7.08 6.43
C TRP A 114 -30.99 -5.92 6.49
N VAL A 115 -32.29 -6.24 6.52
CA VAL A 115 -33.34 -5.21 6.60
C VAL A 115 -33.21 -4.38 7.87
N ARG A 116 -32.90 -5.02 9.00
CA ARG A 116 -32.70 -4.34 10.28
C ARG A 116 -31.50 -3.40 10.26
N ASP A 117 -30.35 -3.80 9.68
CA ASP A 117 -29.19 -2.93 9.54
C ASP A 117 -29.52 -1.68 8.71
N GLY A 118 -30.33 -1.83 7.66
CA GLY A 118 -30.79 -0.71 6.83
C GLY A 118 -31.72 0.29 7.55
N HIS A 119 -32.39 -0.12 8.61
CA HIS A 119 -33.20 0.79 9.46
C HIS A 119 -32.38 1.55 10.51
N LEU A 120 -31.13 1.14 10.76
CA LEU A 120 -30.21 1.86 11.62
C LEU A 120 -29.55 2.97 10.80
N ASP A 121 -29.57 4.21 11.28
CA ASP A 121 -29.03 5.38 10.60
C ASP A 121 -27.62 5.12 9.99
N GLY A 122 -27.56 4.91 8.67
CA GLY A 122 -26.36 4.58 7.93
C GLY A 122 -25.78 3.22 8.30
N GLY A 123 -26.55 2.15 8.09
CA GLY A 123 -26.29 0.74 8.44
C GLY A 123 -24.81 0.31 8.47
N SER A 124 -24.47 -0.59 9.36
CA SER A 124 -23.06 -1.03 9.54
C SER A 124 -22.52 -1.71 8.29
N LEU A 125 -23.36 -2.47 7.60
CA LEU A 125 -23.02 -3.14 6.34
C LEU A 125 -22.84 -2.13 5.20
N GLU A 126 -23.69 -1.10 5.13
CA GLU A 126 -23.52 -0.04 4.13
C GLU A 126 -22.21 0.75 4.34
N ARG A 127 -21.86 1.03 5.60
CA ARG A 127 -20.57 1.65 5.92
C ARG A 127 -19.40 0.76 5.53
N LEU A 128 -19.49 -0.56 5.80
CA LEU A 128 -18.49 -1.53 5.39
C LEU A 128 -18.31 -1.52 3.87
N ALA A 129 -19.41 -1.62 3.11
CA ALA A 129 -19.38 -1.58 1.65
C ALA A 129 -18.77 -0.28 1.09
N ARG A 130 -19.06 0.88 1.71
CA ARG A 130 -18.44 2.16 1.32
C ARG A 130 -16.93 2.18 1.54
N TYR A 131 -16.45 1.64 2.67
CA TYR A 131 -15.01 1.54 2.96
C TYR A 131 -14.34 0.57 2.00
N GLN A 132 -14.93 -0.60 1.79
CA GLN A 132 -14.45 -1.59 0.83
C GLN A 132 -14.30 -0.95 -0.56
N GLY A 133 -15.37 -0.35 -1.09
CA GLY A 133 -15.34 0.29 -2.40
C GLY A 133 -14.35 1.45 -2.51
N ALA A 134 -14.08 2.16 -1.41
CA ALA A 134 -13.04 3.20 -1.38
C ALA A 134 -11.62 2.60 -1.49
N ILE A 135 -11.36 1.49 -0.79
CA ILE A 135 -10.07 0.78 -0.84
C ILE A 135 -9.87 0.16 -2.22
N GLU A 136 -10.89 -0.49 -2.79
CA GLU A 136 -10.84 -1.09 -4.12
C GLU A 136 -10.55 -0.07 -5.22
N ARG A 137 -11.21 1.09 -5.19
CA ARG A 137 -10.93 2.19 -6.13
C ARG A 137 -9.51 2.74 -5.94
N GLY A 138 -9.02 2.80 -4.70
CA GLY A 138 -7.64 3.16 -4.39
C GLY A 138 -6.64 2.18 -4.96
N LEU A 139 -6.89 0.87 -4.77
CA LEU A 139 -6.10 -0.23 -5.31
C LEU A 139 -6.04 -0.18 -6.83
N ALA A 140 -7.21 -0.06 -7.49
CA ALA A 140 -7.29 0.01 -8.94
C ALA A 140 -6.45 1.17 -9.51
N ARG A 141 -6.50 2.35 -8.89
CA ARG A 141 -5.67 3.51 -9.28
C ARG A 141 -4.19 3.22 -9.08
N THR A 142 -3.80 2.65 -7.94
CA THR A 142 -2.40 2.31 -7.65
C THR A 142 -1.84 1.31 -8.66
N LEU A 143 -2.62 0.28 -9.03
CA LEU A 143 -2.22 -0.69 -10.04
C LEU A 143 -2.13 -0.07 -11.45
N ALA A 144 -3.01 0.88 -11.78
CA ALA A 144 -2.93 1.62 -13.03
C ALA A 144 -1.67 2.49 -13.09
N GLU A 145 -1.36 3.22 -12.02
CA GLU A 145 -0.13 4.01 -11.88
C GLU A 145 1.12 3.13 -12.03
N LEU A 146 1.14 1.97 -11.35
CA LEU A 146 2.26 1.02 -11.44
C LEU A 146 2.48 0.55 -12.88
N ARG A 147 1.41 0.15 -13.58
CA ARG A 147 1.48 -0.26 -14.99
C ARG A 147 2.00 0.85 -15.90
N CYS A 148 1.60 2.09 -15.66
CA CYS A 148 2.11 3.25 -16.42
C CYS A 148 3.60 3.45 -16.19
N VAL A 149 4.08 3.39 -14.95
CA VAL A 149 5.51 3.52 -14.61
C VAL A 149 6.32 2.39 -15.23
N GLN A 150 5.84 1.15 -15.13
CA GLN A 150 6.48 -0.02 -15.76
C GLN A 150 6.53 0.08 -17.29
N ALA A 151 5.45 0.57 -17.91
CA ALA A 151 5.43 0.78 -19.35
C ALA A 151 6.44 1.86 -19.77
N ALA A 152 6.55 2.95 -19.02
CA ALA A 152 7.55 3.99 -19.26
C ALA A 152 8.98 3.44 -19.13
N ARG A 153 9.28 2.70 -18.07
CA ARG A 153 10.57 2.02 -17.86
C ARG A 153 10.93 1.09 -19.02
N ARG A 154 9.97 0.26 -19.44
CA ARG A 154 10.18 -0.67 -20.57
C ARG A 154 10.40 0.06 -21.90
N ARG A 155 9.77 1.21 -22.10
CA ARG A 155 9.97 2.05 -23.27
C ARG A 155 11.36 2.67 -23.24
N ASP A 156 11.73 3.28 -22.11
CA ASP A 156 13.05 3.87 -21.93
C ASP A 156 14.18 2.85 -22.14
N ALA A 157 14.05 1.65 -21.58
CA ALA A 157 15.00 0.56 -21.78
C ALA A 157 15.13 0.12 -23.26
N ARG A 158 14.08 0.29 -24.08
CA ARG A 158 14.12 -0.01 -25.52
C ARG A 158 14.74 1.12 -26.34
N GLU A 159 14.42 2.36 -25.99
CA GLU A 159 14.87 3.56 -26.70
C GLU A 159 16.32 3.92 -26.30
N ASN A 160 16.69 3.67 -25.05
CA ASN A 160 18.01 3.93 -24.47
C ASN A 160 18.58 2.65 -23.85
N PRO A 161 18.94 1.65 -24.65
CA PRO A 161 19.52 0.43 -24.10
C PRO A 161 20.83 0.75 -23.39
N LEU A 162 21.00 0.22 -22.17
CA LEU A 162 22.26 0.36 -21.44
C LEU A 162 23.41 -0.22 -22.28
N PRO A 163 24.55 0.46 -22.34
CA PRO A 163 25.74 -0.06 -23.00
C PRO A 163 26.11 -1.44 -22.43
N ALA A 164 26.70 -2.29 -23.26
CA ALA A 164 27.13 -3.63 -22.84
C ALA A 164 28.06 -3.55 -21.61
N PRO A 165 27.86 -4.41 -20.58
CA PRO A 165 28.72 -4.43 -19.41
C PRO A 165 30.20 -4.55 -19.78
N GLY A 166 31.06 -3.72 -19.15
CA GLY A 166 32.49 -3.72 -19.42
C GLY A 166 32.96 -2.84 -20.57
N THR A 167 32.03 -2.19 -21.31
CA THR A 167 32.40 -1.18 -22.30
C THR A 167 32.71 0.16 -21.64
N ARG A 168 33.51 1.00 -22.31
CA ARG A 168 33.83 2.36 -21.83
C ARG A 168 32.55 3.18 -21.58
N GLU A 169 31.59 3.10 -22.49
CA GLU A 169 30.31 3.77 -22.41
C GLU A 169 29.52 3.31 -21.18
N TRP A 170 29.60 2.02 -20.82
CA TRP A 170 28.95 1.48 -19.62
C TRP A 170 29.48 2.14 -18.33
N TYR A 171 30.77 2.38 -18.23
CA TYR A 171 31.41 3.08 -17.10
C TYR A 171 31.08 4.58 -17.09
N GLU A 172 31.02 5.22 -18.25
CA GLU A 172 30.72 6.64 -18.41
C GLU A 172 29.24 6.96 -18.08
N HIS A 173 28.29 6.07 -18.39
CA HIS A 173 26.88 6.23 -18.03
C HIS A 173 26.57 6.05 -16.54
N GLY A 174 27.54 5.72 -15.72
CA GLY A 174 27.36 5.56 -14.27
C GLY A 174 26.35 4.45 -13.91
N ALA A 175 26.09 3.53 -14.84
CA ALA A 175 25.18 2.39 -14.63
C ALA A 175 25.65 1.45 -13.51
N TYR A 176 26.89 1.60 -13.08
CA TYR A 176 27.49 0.88 -11.96
C TYR A 176 27.94 1.83 -10.86
N ARG A 177 27.04 2.25 -9.99
CA ARG A 177 27.40 2.75 -8.67
C ARG A 177 27.33 1.60 -7.66
N TRP A 178 28.45 0.92 -7.52
CA TRP A 178 28.60 0.00 -6.40
C TRP A 178 28.64 0.81 -5.09
N PRO A 179 27.88 0.45 -4.04
CA PRO A 179 28.02 1.09 -2.74
C PRO A 179 29.42 0.77 -2.22
N GLY A 180 30.36 1.72 -2.30
CA GLY A 180 31.75 1.53 -1.93
C GLY A 180 32.76 1.72 -3.06
N ALA A 181 32.32 2.03 -4.29
CA ALA A 181 33.25 2.41 -5.33
C ALA A 181 33.98 3.74 -4.95
N PRO A 182 35.33 3.81 -5.02
CA PRO A 182 36.02 5.06 -4.77
C PRO A 182 35.57 6.10 -5.79
N VAL A 183 35.28 7.30 -5.32
CA VAL A 183 34.98 8.46 -6.16
C VAL A 183 36.28 8.79 -6.92
N LEU A 184 36.35 8.40 -8.19
CA LEU A 184 37.44 8.86 -9.06
C LEU A 184 37.30 10.37 -9.22
N PRO A 185 38.38 11.15 -8.99
CA PRO A 185 38.34 12.59 -9.17
C PRO A 185 38.01 12.91 -10.63
N ALA A 186 37.10 13.85 -10.83
CA ALA A 186 36.81 14.42 -12.13
C ALA A 186 38.06 15.19 -12.61
N GLY A 187 38.78 14.61 -13.55
CA GLY A 187 39.94 15.27 -14.16
C GLY A 187 41.09 14.33 -14.41
N GLY A 188 41.20 13.89 -15.64
CA GLY A 188 42.38 13.52 -16.41
C GLY A 188 43.49 12.75 -15.72
N ALA A 189 43.55 11.46 -15.96
CA ALA A 189 44.82 10.76 -16.04
C ALA A 189 44.69 9.62 -17.04
N GLN A 190 45.50 9.65 -18.07
CA GLN A 190 45.77 8.57 -18.99
C GLN A 190 46.16 7.33 -18.19
N ALA A 191 45.36 6.28 -18.22
CA ALA A 191 45.75 4.99 -17.67
C ALA A 191 46.70 4.30 -18.68
N ALA A 192 47.90 3.97 -18.24
CA ALA A 192 48.84 3.14 -18.98
C ALA A 192 48.28 1.74 -19.24
N PRO A 193 48.56 1.13 -20.39
CA PRO A 193 48.09 -0.22 -20.69
C PRO A 193 48.97 -1.24 -19.94
N GLY A 194 48.35 -2.09 -19.18
CA GLY A 194 48.98 -3.31 -18.66
C GLY A 194 48.95 -3.48 -17.13
N GLY A 195 47.87 -3.95 -16.63
CA GLY A 195 47.75 -4.48 -15.27
C GLY A 195 46.51 -5.37 -15.15
N VAL A 196 46.74 -6.67 -15.27
CA VAL A 196 45.73 -7.67 -14.98
C VAL A 196 45.44 -7.60 -13.47
N VAL A 197 44.34 -7.01 -13.09
CA VAL A 197 43.85 -7.06 -11.70
C VAL A 197 43.12 -8.39 -11.54
N ALA A 198 43.71 -9.31 -10.78
CA ALA A 198 43.08 -10.54 -10.35
C ALA A 198 41.81 -10.22 -9.57
N GLY A 199 40.68 -10.75 -10.01
CA GLY A 199 39.41 -10.63 -9.31
C GLY A 199 39.46 -11.33 -7.94
N PRO A 200 38.60 -10.92 -6.99
CA PRO A 200 38.55 -11.57 -5.69
C PRO A 200 38.12 -13.03 -5.84
N GLN A 201 38.91 -13.95 -5.29
CA GLN A 201 38.60 -15.35 -5.20
C GLN A 201 37.35 -15.57 -4.35
N ALA A 202 36.46 -16.42 -4.84
CA ALA A 202 35.29 -16.87 -4.10
C ALA A 202 35.72 -17.58 -2.80
N PRO A 203 35.01 -17.40 -1.68
CA PRO A 203 35.29 -18.14 -0.46
C PRO A 203 35.06 -19.62 -0.66
N ALA A 204 35.98 -20.45 -0.14
CA ALA A 204 35.91 -21.90 -0.17
C ALA A 204 34.69 -22.41 0.62
N PRO A 205 34.06 -23.54 0.24
CA PRO A 205 32.97 -24.13 0.98
C PRO A 205 33.45 -24.64 2.35
N LEU A 206 32.74 -24.28 3.40
CA LEU A 206 32.94 -24.81 4.75
C LEU A 206 32.59 -26.32 4.74
N ALA A 207 33.61 -27.15 5.02
CA ALA A 207 33.43 -28.56 5.31
C ALA A 207 33.07 -28.70 6.81
N GLY A 208 32.07 -29.53 7.10
CA GLY A 208 31.68 -29.94 8.44
C GLY A 208 30.21 -30.28 8.51
#